data_6607b6eba96ba672a1cbc7a9d291e03d
#
_entry.id   6607b6eba96ba672a1cbc7a9d291e03d
#
_cell.length_a   1.000
_cell.length_b   1.000
_cell.length_c   1.000
_cell.angle_alpha   90.00
_cell.angle_beta   90.00
_cell.angle_gamma   90.00
#
_symmetry.space_group_name_H-M   'P 1'
#
loop_
_entity.id
_entity.type
_entity.pdbx_description
1 polymer ?
#
loop_
_entity_poly.entity_id
_entity_poly.type
_entity_poly.pdbx_seq_one_letter_code
_entity_poly.pdbx_strand_id
1 'polypeptide(L)'
;MKAKILFFAYIALCLPAIFGMAKNSKKTQVTGIVEYYGNAPFARLGLKAQDGTLYYLDATKDEQEKLGKLHGNAVIVEGTLLDDPAPLEMPNASVLRVKNWKKK
;
A
#
# COMPACT_ATOMS: atom_id res chain seq x y z
N MET A 1 6.84 -43.06 -0.04
CA MET A 1 5.56 -43.18 -0.67
C MET A 1 4.43 -42.58 0.12
N LYS A 2 4.27 -43.05 1.30
CA LYS A 2 3.19 -42.54 2.13
C LYS A 2 3.36 -41.07 2.41
N ALA A 3 4.59 -40.64 2.56
CA ALA A 3 4.87 -39.26 2.81
C ALA A 3 4.39 -38.36 1.67
N LYS A 4 4.44 -38.89 0.47
CA LYS A 4 4.01 -38.11 -0.67
C LYS A 4 2.53 -37.83 -0.61
N ILE A 5 1.78 -38.78 -0.17
CA ILE A 5 0.34 -38.62 -0.05
C ILE A 5 0.04 -37.50 0.95
N LEU A 6 0.80 -37.48 2.01
CA LEU A 6 0.62 -36.43 3.00
C LEU A 6 0.90 -35.08 2.44
N PHE A 7 1.85 -34.99 1.55
CA PHE A 7 2.15 -33.75 0.90
C PHE A 7 0.97 -33.17 0.15
N PHE A 8 0.32 -34.02 -0.59
CA PHE A 8 -0.82 -33.58 -1.36
C PHE A 8 -1.91 -33.03 -0.49
N ALA A 9 -2.20 -33.73 0.57
CA ALA A 9 -3.24 -33.28 1.49
C ALA A 9 -2.85 -31.93 2.08
N TYR A 10 -1.61 -31.80 2.39
CA TYR A 10 -1.12 -30.59 2.98
C TYR A 10 -1.29 -29.38 2.04
N ILE A 11 -0.93 -29.56 0.81
CA ILE A 11 -1.05 -28.50 -0.18
C ILE A 11 -2.50 -28.12 -0.38
N ALA A 12 -3.36 -29.08 -0.42
CA ALA A 12 -4.77 -28.83 -0.61
C ALA A 12 -5.33 -27.95 0.49
N LEU A 13 -4.84 -28.13 1.69
CA LEU A 13 -5.30 -27.31 2.80
C LEU A 13 -4.89 -25.88 2.67
N CYS A 14 -3.74 -25.63 2.11
CA CYS A 14 -3.27 -24.28 1.95
C CYS A 14 -4.12 -23.48 0.98
N LEU A 15 -4.55 -24.07 -0.08
CA LEU A 15 -5.29 -23.39 -1.11
C LEU A 15 -6.58 -22.74 -0.60
N PRO A 16 -7.41 -23.46 0.12
CA PRO A 16 -8.63 -22.84 0.62
C PRO A 16 -8.38 -21.65 1.52
N ALA A 17 -7.32 -21.73 2.29
CA ALA A 17 -6.99 -20.61 3.17
C ALA A 17 -6.70 -19.36 2.37
N ILE A 18 -6.04 -19.49 1.25
CA ILE A 18 -5.72 -18.35 0.41
C ILE A 18 -6.99 -17.73 -0.14
N PHE A 19 -7.91 -18.54 -0.59
CA PHE A 19 -9.16 -18.03 -1.11
C PHE A 19 -9.94 -17.25 -0.08
N GLY A 20 -9.94 -17.72 1.14
CA GLY A 20 -10.70 -17.08 2.17
C GLY A 20 -10.22 -15.68 2.46
N MET A 21 -9.04 -15.37 2.03
CA MET A 21 -8.48 -14.04 2.29
C MET A 21 -8.88 -13.01 1.26
N ALA A 22 -9.35 -13.44 0.12
CA ALA A 22 -9.71 -12.52 -0.95
C ALA A 22 -10.91 -11.70 -0.55
N LYS A 23 -10.73 -10.42 -0.37
CA LYS A 23 -11.78 -9.51 0.03
C LYS A 23 -11.61 -8.18 -0.67
N ASN A 24 -12.32 -7.19 -0.15
CA ASN A 24 -12.33 -5.87 -0.73
C ASN A 24 -11.03 -5.15 -0.60
N SER A 25 -10.33 -5.34 0.50
CA SER A 25 -9.07 -4.64 0.72
C SER A 25 -7.92 -5.60 0.51
N LYS A 26 -6.80 -5.06 0.08
CA LYS A 26 -5.66 -5.87 -0.29
C LYS A 26 -4.40 -5.29 0.34
N LYS A 27 -3.74 -6.08 1.15
CA LYS A 27 -2.47 -5.67 1.74
C LYS A 27 -1.41 -5.61 0.66
N THR A 28 -0.60 -4.57 0.71
CA THR A 28 0.43 -4.40 -0.29
C THR A 28 1.60 -3.63 0.28
N GLN A 29 2.72 -3.74 -0.39
CA GLN A 29 3.92 -3.02 -0.05
C GLN A 29 4.38 -2.28 -1.29
N VAL A 30 4.60 -0.98 -1.14
CA VAL A 30 4.97 -0.14 -2.27
C VAL A 30 6.25 0.62 -1.94
N THR A 31 7.18 0.61 -2.87
CA THR A 31 8.39 1.40 -2.76
C THR A 31 8.28 2.55 -3.74
N GLY A 32 8.52 3.75 -3.26
CA GLY A 32 8.43 4.91 -4.13
C GLY A 32 8.96 6.16 -3.46
N ILE A 33 8.74 7.29 -4.12
CA ILE A 33 9.20 8.57 -3.64
C ILE A 33 8.01 9.33 -3.04
N VAL A 34 8.21 9.85 -1.85
CA VAL A 34 7.18 10.66 -1.19
C VAL A 34 7.20 12.07 -1.76
N GLU A 35 6.05 12.56 -2.19
CA GLU A 35 5.93 13.90 -2.75
C GLU A 35 4.61 14.52 -2.36
N TYR A 36 4.57 15.85 -2.38
CA TYR A 36 3.32 16.58 -2.18
C TYR A 36 2.67 16.88 -3.52
N TYR A 37 1.36 16.75 -3.56
CA TYR A 37 0.56 17.01 -4.75
C TYR A 37 -0.49 18.07 -4.44
N GLY A 38 -0.69 18.99 -5.36
CA GLY A 38 -1.60 20.09 -5.16
C GLY A 38 -0.90 21.29 -4.56
N ASN A 39 -1.66 22.31 -4.23
CA ASN A 39 -1.15 23.56 -3.71
C ASN A 39 -1.51 23.72 -2.23
N ALA A 40 -0.59 24.29 -1.47
CA ALA A 40 -0.88 24.57 -0.08
C ALA A 40 -2.06 25.55 -0.02
N PRO A 41 -2.92 25.46 0.99
CA PRO A 41 -2.84 24.53 2.13
C PRO A 41 -3.47 23.16 1.87
N PHE A 42 -3.87 22.87 0.64
CA PHE A 42 -4.59 21.64 0.31
C PHE A 42 -3.69 20.57 -0.29
N ALA A 43 -2.39 20.72 -0.18
CA ALA A 43 -1.48 19.72 -0.71
C ALA A 43 -1.69 18.37 -0.04
N ARG A 44 -1.64 17.31 -0.85
CA ARG A 44 -1.79 15.95 -0.36
C ARG A 44 -0.48 15.21 -0.48
N LEU A 45 -0.27 14.28 0.42
CA LEU A 45 0.94 13.49 0.44
C LEU A 45 0.73 12.24 -0.38
N GLY A 46 1.62 12.01 -1.33
CA GLY A 46 1.52 10.86 -2.21
C GLY A 46 2.82 10.11 -2.31
N LEU A 47 2.73 8.93 -2.89
CA LEU A 47 3.87 8.06 -3.12
C LEU A 47 3.89 7.69 -4.60
N LYS A 48 4.95 8.04 -5.28
CA LYS A 48 5.09 7.70 -6.68
C LYS A 48 6.01 6.49 -6.80
N ALA A 49 5.43 5.37 -7.23
CA ALA A 49 6.18 4.14 -7.38
C ALA A 49 7.05 4.18 -8.62
N GLN A 50 7.98 3.24 -8.70
CA GLN A 50 8.93 3.19 -9.81
C GLN A 50 8.24 2.95 -11.14
N ASP A 51 7.13 2.23 -11.13
CA ASP A 51 6.39 1.95 -12.36
C ASP A 51 5.49 3.11 -12.79
N GLY A 52 5.53 4.21 -12.07
CA GLY A 52 4.74 5.37 -12.40
C GLY A 52 3.40 5.43 -11.71
N THR A 53 3.03 4.40 -10.98
CA THR A 53 1.77 4.38 -10.25
C THR A 53 1.81 5.38 -9.11
N LEU A 54 0.72 6.13 -8.96
CA LEU A 54 0.62 7.15 -7.94
C LEU A 54 -0.34 6.67 -6.86
N TYR A 55 0.08 6.81 -5.62
CA TYR A 55 -0.73 6.42 -4.46
C TYR A 55 -0.95 7.62 -3.56
N TYR A 56 -2.20 7.79 -3.11
CA TYR A 56 -2.49 8.74 -2.06
C TYR A 56 -2.27 8.05 -0.73
N LEU A 57 -1.45 8.65 0.12
CA LEU A 57 -1.12 8.05 1.41
C LEU A 57 -2.15 8.47 2.45
N ASP A 58 -3.09 7.57 2.72
CA ASP A 58 -4.13 7.79 3.71
C ASP A 58 -3.58 7.36 5.07
N ALA A 59 -3.27 8.32 5.91
CA ALA A 59 -2.63 8.07 7.19
C ALA A 59 -3.14 9.08 8.21
N THR A 60 -2.84 8.80 9.48
CA THR A 60 -3.18 9.75 10.53
C THR A 60 -2.36 11.02 10.34
N LYS A 61 -2.80 12.08 10.99
CA LYS A 61 -2.12 13.36 10.87
C LYS A 61 -0.66 13.26 11.30
N ASP A 62 -0.40 12.55 12.39
CA ASP A 62 0.97 12.36 12.87
C ASP A 62 1.82 11.63 11.86
N GLU A 63 1.27 10.57 11.27
CA GLU A 63 2.01 9.80 10.28
C GLU A 63 2.25 10.62 9.03
N GLN A 64 1.28 11.42 8.63
CA GLN A 64 1.46 12.28 7.48
C GLN A 64 2.57 13.29 7.70
N GLU A 65 2.68 13.83 8.89
CA GLU A 65 3.75 14.77 9.20
C GLU A 65 5.12 14.09 9.12
N LYS A 66 5.21 12.89 9.66
CA LYS A 66 6.47 12.15 9.63
C LYS A 66 6.86 11.80 8.20
N LEU A 67 5.91 11.32 7.41
CA LEU A 67 6.17 10.99 6.03
C LEU A 67 6.51 12.23 5.21
N GLY A 68 5.87 13.35 5.51
CA GLY A 68 6.14 14.58 4.80
C GLY A 68 7.56 15.07 4.97
N LYS A 69 8.17 14.77 6.11
CA LYS A 69 9.56 15.13 6.33
C LYS A 69 10.50 14.34 5.41
N LEU A 70 10.01 13.26 4.85
CA LEU A 70 10.79 12.43 3.95
C LEU A 70 10.47 12.71 2.49
N HIS A 71 9.74 13.78 2.19
CA HIS A 71 9.40 14.07 0.80
C HIS A 71 10.66 14.19 -0.04
N GLY A 72 10.60 13.70 -1.26
CA GLY A 72 11.77 13.65 -2.12
C GLY A 72 12.64 12.42 -1.90
N ASN A 73 12.37 11.65 -0.87
CA ASN A 73 13.16 10.46 -0.55
C ASN A 73 12.38 9.20 -0.83
N ALA A 74 13.10 8.11 -1.06
CA ALA A 74 12.48 6.81 -1.29
C ALA A 74 12.09 6.19 0.05
N VAL A 75 10.89 5.67 0.10
CA VAL A 75 10.39 4.97 1.28
C VAL A 75 9.67 3.70 0.85
N ILE A 76 9.54 2.79 1.78
CA ILE A 76 8.78 1.57 1.60
C ILE A 76 7.55 1.69 2.49
N VAL A 77 6.38 1.66 1.88
CA VAL A 77 5.12 1.81 2.60
C VAL A 77 4.36 0.49 2.54
N GLU A 78 3.94 0.02 3.69
CA GLU A 78 3.11 -1.16 3.79
C GLU A 78 1.73 -0.75 4.25
N GLY A 79 0.72 -1.22 3.55
CA GLY A 79 -0.64 -0.85 3.90
C GLY A 79 -1.67 -1.62 3.11
N THR A 80 -2.85 -1.05 3.01
CA THR A 80 -3.99 -1.67 2.38
C THR A 80 -4.49 -0.77 1.25
N LEU A 81 -4.67 -1.34 0.07
CA LEU A 81 -5.28 -0.62 -1.04
C LEU A 81 -6.78 -0.57 -0.84
N LEU A 82 -7.33 0.61 -0.98
CA LEU A 82 -8.75 0.85 -0.82
C LEU A 82 -9.38 1.21 -2.15
N ASP A 83 -10.67 0.93 -2.27
CA ASP A 83 -11.43 1.31 -3.45
C ASP A 83 -12.01 2.71 -3.34
N ASP A 84 -11.64 3.44 -2.30
CA ASP A 84 -12.14 4.78 -2.08
C ASP A 84 -11.66 5.74 -3.17
N PRO A 85 -12.44 6.77 -3.46
CA PRO A 85 -11.98 7.77 -4.43
C PRO A 85 -10.81 8.58 -3.89
N ALA A 86 -9.89 8.91 -4.77
CA ALA A 86 -8.74 9.71 -4.39
C ALA A 86 -9.14 11.18 -4.23
N PRO A 87 -8.33 11.95 -3.50
CA PRO A 87 -8.59 13.39 -3.38
C PRO A 87 -8.55 14.08 -4.73
N LEU A 88 -9.21 15.22 -4.82
CA LEU A 88 -9.23 15.98 -6.06
C LEU A 88 -7.85 16.42 -6.51
N GLU A 89 -6.94 16.60 -5.57
CA GLU A 89 -5.57 16.99 -5.88
C GLU A 89 -4.78 15.86 -6.53
N MET A 90 -5.29 14.63 -6.43
CA MET A 90 -4.62 13.45 -6.97
C MET A 90 -5.61 12.56 -7.70
N PRO A 91 -6.21 13.05 -8.78
CA PRO A 91 -7.36 12.35 -9.39
C PRO A 91 -7.05 10.97 -9.92
N ASN A 92 -5.80 10.69 -10.28
CA ASN A 92 -5.45 9.40 -10.85
C ASN A 92 -4.77 8.47 -9.83
N ALA A 93 -4.80 8.81 -8.57
CA ALA A 93 -4.12 8.03 -7.57
C ALA A 93 -5.00 6.92 -7.03
N SER A 94 -4.35 5.86 -6.58
CA SER A 94 -5.01 4.82 -5.80
C SER A 94 -4.83 5.17 -4.33
N VAL A 95 -5.84 4.85 -3.51
CA VAL A 95 -5.77 5.18 -2.09
C VAL A 95 -5.08 4.04 -1.36
N LEU A 96 -4.01 4.36 -0.67
CA LEU A 96 -3.25 3.39 0.12
C LEU A 96 -3.31 3.80 1.59
N ARG A 97 -4.01 2.99 2.38
CA ARG A 97 -4.05 3.24 3.82
C ARG A 97 -2.76 2.75 4.45
N VAL A 98 -2.01 3.67 5.00
CA VAL A 98 -0.69 3.37 5.52
C VAL A 98 -0.79 2.63 6.84
N LYS A 99 -0.10 1.51 6.94
CA LYS A 99 0.01 0.76 8.18
C LYS A 99 1.40 0.94 8.77
N ASN A 100 2.41 0.74 7.96
CA ASN A 100 3.80 0.91 8.37
C ASN A 100 4.58 1.51 7.22
N TRP A 101 5.68 2.13 7.55
CA TRP A 101 6.56 2.65 6.52
C TRP A 101 7.97 2.74 7.08
N LYS A 102 8.93 2.76 6.19
CA LYS A 102 10.31 2.96 6.59
C LYS A 102 11.07 3.58 5.43
N LYS A 103 12.12 4.30 5.77
CA LYS A 103 12.98 4.90 4.77
C LYS A 103 13.77 3.79 4.07
N LYS A 104 13.86 3.92 2.78
CA LYS A 104 14.60 2.93 2.00
C LYS A 104 16.11 3.12 2.14
#